data_453856702d173a488773b083a4340f11
#
_entry.id   453856702d173a488773b083a4340f11
#
_cell.length_a   1.000
_cell.length_b   1.000
_cell.length_c   1.000
_cell.angle_alpha   90.00
_cell.angle_beta   90.00
_cell.angle_gamma   90.00
#
_symmetry.space_group_name_H-M   'P 1'
#
loop_
_entity.id
_entity.type
_entity.pdbx_description
1 polymer ?
#
loop_
_entity_poly.entity_id
_entity_poly.type
_entity_poly.pdbx_seq_one_letter_code
_entity_poly.pdbx_strand_id
1 'polypeptide(L)'
;MVLNFKKLRKLRTNPKLFFKDAIEKKVFWLSGVYNKYLPKKHKGFTQYTIISAVYNVEKYLDDYFNSIINQRLDFKKNIFMVLVDDGSTDNSANIIKKYQKKYPKNIVYLYKENGGQASARNLGLKYMQENDYQIPWVTFTDPDDFLDRNYFYEVDKFLATHQDDDICMIGCNVIFYYE
;
A
#
# COMPACT_ATOMS: atom_id res chain seq x y z
N MET A 1 -3.89 22.42 -25.52
CA MET A 1 -4.07 22.00 -24.10
C MET A 1 -5.49 22.34 -23.70
N VAL A 2 -6.40 21.37 -23.69
CA VAL A 2 -7.82 21.61 -23.36
C VAL A 2 -7.95 21.63 -21.83
N LEU A 3 -8.23 22.79 -21.27
CA LEU A 3 -8.51 22.93 -19.84
C LEU A 3 -9.88 22.31 -19.53
N ASN A 4 -9.88 21.28 -18.68
CA ASN A 4 -11.09 20.58 -18.26
C ASN A 4 -11.97 21.53 -17.41
N PHE A 5 -13.25 21.69 -17.76
CA PHE A 5 -14.20 22.56 -17.07
C PHE A 5 -14.32 22.29 -15.56
N LYS A 6 -14.19 21.04 -15.11
CA LYS A 6 -14.16 20.69 -13.68
C LYS A 6 -12.97 21.31 -12.94
N LYS A 7 -11.78 21.39 -13.58
CA LYS A 7 -10.59 22.04 -13.00
C LYS A 7 -10.77 23.55 -12.89
N LEU A 8 -11.38 24.19 -13.89
CA LEU A 8 -11.68 25.63 -13.83
C LEU A 8 -12.69 25.96 -12.73
N ARG A 9 -13.71 25.12 -12.53
CA ARG A 9 -14.68 25.29 -11.45
C ARG A 9 -13.99 25.21 -10.06
N LYS A 10 -13.11 24.24 -9.83
CA LYS A 10 -12.38 24.08 -8.56
C LYS A 10 -11.46 25.27 -8.29
N LEU A 11 -10.77 25.79 -9.31
CA LEU A 11 -9.95 27.00 -9.21
C LEU A 11 -10.79 28.21 -8.80
N ARG A 12 -12.00 28.35 -9.34
CA ARG A 12 -12.90 29.49 -9.06
C ARG A 12 -13.55 29.40 -7.67
N THR A 13 -13.88 28.18 -7.19
CA THR A 13 -14.58 27.98 -5.92
C THR A 13 -13.64 27.85 -4.73
N ASN A 14 -12.46 27.27 -4.89
CA ASN A 14 -11.46 27.13 -3.84
C ASN A 14 -10.03 27.13 -4.42
N PRO A 15 -9.47 28.32 -4.71
CA PRO A 15 -8.15 28.42 -5.34
C PRO A 15 -7.02 27.84 -4.45
N LYS A 16 -7.10 28.00 -3.13
CA LYS A 16 -6.08 27.45 -2.22
C LYS A 16 -6.02 25.92 -2.31
N LEU A 17 -7.17 25.27 -2.31
CA LEU A 17 -7.25 23.81 -2.43
C LEU A 17 -6.80 23.35 -3.83
N PHE A 18 -7.15 24.09 -4.88
CA PHE A 18 -6.70 23.78 -6.24
C PHE A 18 -5.17 23.82 -6.36
N PHE A 19 -4.53 24.85 -5.83
CA PHE A 19 -3.07 24.96 -5.88
C PHE A 19 -2.38 23.95 -4.97
N LYS A 20 -2.96 23.66 -3.79
CA LYS A 20 -2.47 22.62 -2.91
C LYS A 20 -2.47 21.27 -3.63
N ASP A 21 -3.59 20.86 -4.22
CA ASP A 21 -3.70 19.60 -4.99
C ASP A 21 -2.74 19.56 -6.19
N ALA A 22 -2.55 20.70 -6.89
CA ALA A 22 -1.64 20.77 -8.01
C ALA A 22 -0.17 20.60 -7.58
N ILE A 23 0.20 21.17 -6.43
CA ILE A 23 1.54 21.04 -5.86
C ILE A 23 1.75 19.61 -5.37
N GLU A 24 0.79 19.03 -4.66
CA GLU A 24 0.86 17.65 -4.17
C GLU A 24 0.96 16.64 -5.32
N LYS A 25 0.16 16.79 -6.38
CA LYS A 25 0.29 15.96 -7.60
C LYS A 25 1.64 16.13 -8.28
N LYS A 26 2.19 17.33 -8.32
CA LYS A 26 3.52 17.58 -8.88
C LYS A 26 4.62 17.01 -8.00
N VAL A 27 4.48 17.11 -6.69
CA VAL A 27 5.40 16.49 -5.71
C VAL A 27 5.31 14.97 -5.81
N PHE A 28 4.12 14.40 -5.91
CA PHE A 28 3.92 12.95 -6.12
C PHE A 28 4.54 12.48 -7.45
N TRP A 29 4.31 13.23 -8.55
CA TRP A 29 4.92 12.92 -9.84
C TRP A 29 6.46 13.07 -9.81
N LEU A 30 6.98 14.14 -9.19
CA LEU A 30 8.41 14.35 -9.01
C LEU A 30 9.02 13.28 -8.09
N SER A 31 8.29 12.82 -7.06
CA SER A 31 8.73 11.71 -6.22
C SER A 31 8.83 10.41 -7.03
N GLY A 32 7.89 10.17 -7.94
CA GLY A 32 7.93 9.03 -8.88
C GLY A 32 9.11 9.09 -9.85
N VAL A 33 9.42 10.27 -10.38
CA VAL A 33 10.62 10.51 -11.22
C VAL A 33 11.89 10.42 -10.38
N TYR A 34 11.90 11.05 -9.21
CA TYR A 34 13.02 11.05 -8.26
C TYR A 34 13.35 9.62 -7.81
N ASN A 35 12.33 8.77 -7.60
CA ASN A 35 12.47 7.36 -7.27
C ASN A 35 13.22 6.54 -8.31
N LYS A 36 13.08 6.90 -9.59
CA LYS A 36 13.78 6.24 -10.68
C LYS A 36 15.29 6.45 -10.63
N TYR A 37 15.73 7.55 -10.01
CA TYR A 37 17.13 7.98 -9.94
C TYR A 37 17.75 7.86 -8.55
N LEU A 38 16.99 7.49 -7.52
CA LEU A 38 17.54 7.29 -6.18
C LEU A 38 18.29 5.98 -6.05
N PRO A 39 19.57 6.06 -5.64
CA PRO A 39 20.44 4.90 -5.53
C PRO A 39 20.12 4.13 -4.33
N LYS A 40 19.70 3.26 -3.89
CA LYS A 40 19.56 2.39 -2.71
C LYS A 40 18.28 2.59 -1.91
N LYS A 41 17.48 1.56 -1.94
CA LYS A 41 16.39 1.37 -0.99
C LYS A 41 16.99 1.21 0.41
N HIS A 42 16.36 1.84 1.39
CA HIS A 42 16.73 1.73 2.78
C HIS A 42 16.47 0.30 3.28
N LYS A 43 17.47 -0.33 3.89
CA LYS A 43 17.28 -1.61 4.60
C LYS A 43 16.66 -1.29 5.96
N GLY A 44 15.49 -1.86 6.23
CA GLY A 44 14.76 -1.64 7.46
C GLY A 44 15.37 -2.34 8.67
N PHE A 45 14.94 -1.88 9.84
CA PHE A 45 15.20 -2.46 11.13
C PHE A 45 14.48 -3.81 11.29
N THR A 46 13.22 -3.90 10.84
CA THR A 46 12.39 -5.09 10.98
C THR A 46 11.62 -5.42 9.70
N GLN A 47 10.72 -6.37 9.78
CA GLN A 47 9.85 -6.79 8.70
C GLN A 47 8.39 -6.46 8.99
N TYR A 48 7.62 -6.26 7.93
CA TYR A 48 6.21 -5.87 7.97
C TYR A 48 5.40 -6.78 7.07
N THR A 49 4.25 -7.20 7.55
CA THR A 49 3.24 -7.87 6.73
C THR A 49 2.08 -6.93 6.42
N ILE A 50 1.68 -6.91 5.17
CA ILE A 50 0.43 -6.29 4.73
C ILE A 50 -0.57 -7.41 4.48
N ILE A 51 -1.75 -7.34 5.10
CA ILE A 51 -2.87 -8.23 4.79
C ILE A 51 -4.00 -7.40 4.18
N SER A 52 -4.39 -7.75 2.96
CA SER A 52 -5.44 -7.03 2.22
C SER A 52 -6.54 -7.97 1.77
N ALA A 53 -7.77 -7.58 2.08
CA ALA A 53 -8.96 -8.21 1.51
C ALA A 53 -9.22 -7.61 0.12
N VAL A 54 -9.37 -8.46 -0.87
CA VAL A 54 -9.56 -8.07 -2.27
C VAL A 54 -10.94 -8.52 -2.72
N TYR A 55 -11.76 -7.61 -3.24
CA TYR A 55 -13.03 -7.93 -3.85
C TYR A 55 -13.39 -6.93 -4.95
N ASN A 56 -13.28 -7.33 -6.21
CA ASN A 56 -13.63 -6.53 -7.39
C ASN A 56 -12.94 -5.14 -7.45
N VAL A 57 -11.61 -5.11 -7.33
CA VAL A 57 -10.78 -3.90 -7.27
C VAL A 57 -9.74 -3.81 -8.39
N GLU A 58 -9.97 -4.49 -9.52
CA GLU A 58 -9.02 -4.55 -10.64
C GLU A 58 -8.47 -3.20 -11.07
N LYS A 59 -9.27 -2.13 -10.97
CA LYS A 59 -8.91 -0.76 -11.40
C LYS A 59 -7.83 -0.12 -10.54
N TYR A 60 -7.68 -0.56 -9.30
CA TYR A 60 -6.82 0.07 -8.29
C TYR A 60 -5.55 -0.73 -8.01
N LEU A 61 -5.54 -2.03 -8.33
CA LEU A 61 -4.47 -2.96 -7.94
C LEU A 61 -3.09 -2.57 -8.47
N ASP A 62 -2.98 -2.06 -9.69
CA ASP A 62 -1.68 -1.66 -10.22
C ASP A 62 -1.10 -0.47 -9.44
N ASP A 63 -1.91 0.54 -9.10
CA ASP A 63 -1.49 1.69 -8.29
C ASP A 63 -1.20 1.28 -6.85
N TYR A 64 -2.04 0.43 -6.28
CA TYR A 64 -1.83 -0.16 -4.96
C TYR A 64 -0.49 -0.89 -4.87
N PHE A 65 -0.22 -1.86 -5.75
CA PHE A 65 1.07 -2.57 -5.78
C PHE A 65 2.25 -1.62 -6.01
N ASN A 66 2.11 -0.65 -6.91
CA ASN A 66 3.16 0.33 -7.17
C ASN A 66 3.47 1.18 -5.93
N SER A 67 2.45 1.57 -5.14
CA SER A 67 2.64 2.34 -3.91
C SER A 67 3.46 1.58 -2.87
N ILE A 68 3.33 0.24 -2.81
CA ILE A 68 4.03 -0.62 -1.85
C ILE A 68 5.41 -1.05 -2.37
N ILE A 69 5.51 -1.46 -3.62
CA ILE A 69 6.78 -1.91 -4.22
C ILE A 69 7.79 -0.76 -4.31
N ASN A 70 7.31 0.46 -4.51
CA ASN A 70 8.14 1.65 -4.61
C ASN A 70 8.38 2.37 -3.28
N GLN A 71 8.02 1.77 -2.15
CA GLN A 71 8.35 2.31 -0.83
C GLN A 71 9.85 2.63 -0.73
N ARG A 72 10.20 3.65 0.08
CA ARG A 72 11.59 3.97 0.42
C ARG A 72 12.25 2.83 1.19
N LEU A 73 11.50 2.13 2.04
CA LEU A 73 11.94 0.87 2.64
C LEU A 73 12.10 -0.22 1.57
N ASP A 74 13.10 -1.09 1.72
CA ASP A 74 13.35 -2.16 0.74
C ASP A 74 12.22 -3.20 0.75
N PHE A 75 11.34 -3.12 -0.24
CA PHE A 75 10.21 -4.03 -0.41
C PHE A 75 10.64 -5.50 -0.33
N LYS A 76 11.71 -5.87 -1.05
CA LYS A 76 12.12 -7.27 -1.15
C LYS A 76 12.65 -7.86 0.16
N LYS A 77 13.12 -7.01 1.06
CA LYS A 77 13.72 -7.44 2.35
C LYS A 77 12.79 -7.26 3.52
N ASN A 78 11.96 -6.23 3.47
CA ASN A 78 11.24 -5.78 4.65
C ASN A 78 9.72 -5.88 4.55
N ILE A 79 9.15 -6.06 3.36
CA ILE A 79 7.69 -6.06 3.18
C ILE A 79 7.21 -7.39 2.62
N PHE A 80 6.23 -7.98 3.27
CA PHE A 80 5.53 -9.18 2.86
C PHE A 80 4.04 -8.87 2.69
N MET A 81 3.40 -9.43 1.68
CA MET A 81 1.99 -9.15 1.37
C MET A 81 1.20 -10.46 1.27
N VAL A 82 0.08 -10.50 1.97
CA VAL A 82 -0.93 -11.56 1.86
C VAL A 82 -2.20 -10.94 1.29
N LEU A 83 -2.48 -11.21 0.01
CA LEU A 83 -3.67 -10.76 -0.68
C LEU A 83 -4.71 -11.88 -0.63
N VAL A 84 -5.83 -11.62 0.03
CA VAL A 84 -6.93 -12.58 0.15
C VAL A 84 -8.06 -12.14 -0.76
N ASP A 85 -8.23 -12.84 -1.85
CA ASP A 85 -9.32 -12.65 -2.80
C ASP A 85 -10.62 -13.25 -2.23
N ASP A 86 -11.53 -12.40 -1.87
CA ASP A 86 -12.82 -12.73 -1.26
C ASP A 86 -13.92 -12.99 -2.33
N GLY A 87 -13.59 -13.82 -3.33
CA GLY A 87 -14.51 -14.22 -4.37
C GLY A 87 -14.71 -13.18 -5.48
N SER A 88 -13.64 -12.48 -5.90
CA SER A 88 -13.71 -11.52 -7.01
C SER A 88 -14.19 -12.18 -8.30
N THR A 89 -14.98 -11.43 -9.06
CA THR A 89 -15.53 -11.82 -10.36
C THR A 89 -14.91 -11.05 -11.53
N ASP A 90 -14.11 -10.02 -11.21
CA ASP A 90 -13.34 -9.22 -12.16
C ASP A 90 -11.92 -9.80 -12.40
N ASN A 91 -11.04 -9.02 -12.99
CA ASN A 91 -9.68 -9.45 -13.29
C ASN A 91 -8.69 -9.34 -12.10
N SER A 92 -9.17 -9.04 -10.88
CA SER A 92 -8.31 -8.85 -9.69
C SER A 92 -7.38 -10.04 -9.43
N ALA A 93 -7.89 -11.25 -9.49
CA ALA A 93 -7.11 -12.47 -9.27
C ALA A 93 -5.92 -12.60 -10.23
N ASN A 94 -6.11 -12.29 -11.51
CA ASN A 94 -5.05 -12.39 -12.52
C ASN A 94 -3.97 -11.32 -12.32
N ILE A 95 -4.37 -10.11 -11.94
CA ILE A 95 -3.44 -9.01 -11.63
C ILE A 95 -2.56 -9.40 -10.43
N ILE A 96 -3.15 -9.90 -9.34
CA ILE A 96 -2.39 -10.32 -8.15
C ILE A 96 -1.41 -11.44 -8.50
N LYS A 97 -1.85 -12.47 -9.23
CA LYS A 97 -0.98 -13.60 -9.66
C LYS A 97 0.19 -13.12 -10.52
N LYS A 98 0.00 -12.09 -11.36
CA LYS A 98 1.08 -11.46 -12.13
C LYS A 98 2.15 -10.85 -11.20
N TYR A 99 1.72 -10.13 -10.16
CA TYR A 99 2.64 -9.56 -9.18
C TYR A 99 3.30 -10.64 -8.30
N GLN A 100 2.55 -11.67 -7.88
CA GLN A 100 3.10 -12.82 -7.16
C GLN A 100 4.19 -13.52 -7.97
N LYS A 101 3.97 -13.75 -9.26
CA LYS A 101 5.00 -14.34 -10.14
C LYS A 101 6.27 -13.48 -10.21
N LYS A 102 6.14 -12.16 -10.16
CA LYS A 102 7.27 -11.22 -10.18
C LYS A 102 7.99 -11.13 -8.83
N TYR A 103 7.28 -11.33 -7.74
CA TYR A 103 7.78 -11.23 -6.36
C TYR A 103 7.35 -12.43 -5.50
N PRO A 104 7.76 -13.67 -5.87
CA PRO A 104 7.21 -14.88 -5.25
C PRO A 104 7.59 -15.06 -3.79
N LYS A 105 8.62 -14.35 -3.30
CA LYS A 105 9.02 -14.38 -1.88
C LYS A 105 8.32 -13.33 -1.03
N ASN A 106 7.64 -12.37 -1.67
CA ASN A 106 7.05 -11.23 -0.97
C ASN A 106 5.55 -11.16 -1.09
N ILE A 107 4.95 -11.85 -2.05
CA ILE A 107 3.51 -11.76 -2.32
C ILE A 107 2.90 -13.15 -2.30
N VAL A 108 1.89 -13.32 -1.46
CA VAL A 108 1.05 -14.51 -1.39
C VAL A 108 -0.36 -14.15 -1.84
N TYR A 109 -0.93 -14.98 -2.69
CA TYR A 109 -2.32 -14.93 -3.12
C TYR A 109 -3.10 -16.07 -2.48
N LEU A 110 -4.18 -15.75 -1.80
CA LEU A 110 -5.15 -16.69 -1.27
C LEU A 110 -6.52 -16.41 -1.89
N TYR A 111 -7.31 -17.44 -2.10
CA TYR A 111 -8.68 -17.33 -2.57
C TYR A 111 -9.64 -17.95 -1.56
N LYS A 112 -10.80 -17.33 -1.39
CA LYS A 112 -11.94 -17.91 -0.68
C LYS A 112 -13.26 -17.45 -1.32
N GLU A 113 -14.32 -18.18 -1.07
CA GLU A 113 -15.68 -17.72 -1.39
C GLU A 113 -15.99 -16.44 -0.60
N ASN A 114 -16.78 -15.54 -1.20
CA ASN A 114 -17.11 -14.27 -0.57
C ASN A 114 -17.73 -14.46 0.82
N GLY A 115 -17.14 -13.81 1.80
CA GLY A 115 -17.56 -13.85 3.22
C GLY A 115 -17.29 -12.55 3.93
N GLY A 116 -16.91 -11.51 3.18
CA GLY A 116 -16.64 -10.16 3.64
C GLY A 116 -15.21 -9.93 4.13
N GLN A 117 -14.87 -8.66 4.20
CA GLN A 117 -13.51 -8.16 4.48
C GLN A 117 -12.90 -8.74 5.76
N ALA A 118 -13.67 -8.82 6.85
CA ALA A 118 -13.20 -9.39 8.12
C ALA A 118 -12.81 -10.87 7.98
N SER A 119 -13.62 -11.66 7.27
CA SER A 119 -13.34 -13.06 6.99
C SER A 119 -12.07 -13.25 6.16
N ALA A 120 -11.88 -12.39 5.15
CA ALA A 120 -10.68 -12.41 4.32
C ALA A 120 -9.42 -12.04 5.13
N ARG A 121 -9.46 -10.98 5.94
CA ARG A 121 -8.36 -10.59 6.83
C ARG A 121 -8.00 -11.69 7.83
N ASN A 122 -9.01 -12.35 8.41
CA ASN A 122 -8.81 -13.48 9.34
C ASN A 122 -8.13 -14.67 8.64
N LEU A 123 -8.49 -14.96 7.37
CA LEU A 123 -7.80 -16.00 6.60
C LEU A 123 -6.33 -15.64 6.37
N GLY A 124 -6.03 -14.37 6.10
CA GLY A 124 -4.65 -13.89 5.97
C GLY A 124 -3.84 -14.07 7.27
N LEU A 125 -4.41 -13.72 8.43
CA LEU A 125 -3.79 -13.95 9.74
C LEU A 125 -3.56 -15.42 10.02
N LYS A 126 -4.58 -16.26 9.75
CA LYS A 126 -4.48 -17.71 9.89
C LYS A 126 -3.36 -18.30 9.03
N TYR A 127 -3.26 -17.86 7.78
CA TYR A 127 -2.16 -18.26 6.88
C TYR A 127 -0.78 -17.93 7.46
N MET A 128 -0.61 -16.72 8.00
CA MET A 128 0.64 -16.31 8.65
C MET A 128 0.99 -17.23 9.82
N GLN A 129 0.01 -17.53 10.66
CA GLN A 129 0.18 -18.40 11.83
C GLN A 129 0.51 -19.84 11.43
N GLU A 130 -0.21 -20.43 10.48
CA GLU A 130 -0.04 -21.82 10.04
C GLU A 130 1.28 -22.07 9.30
N ASN A 131 1.87 -21.03 8.71
CA ASN A 131 3.16 -21.11 8.01
C ASN A 131 4.33 -20.56 8.84
N ASP A 132 4.11 -20.32 10.14
CA ASP A 132 5.13 -19.86 11.09
C ASP A 132 5.91 -18.61 10.64
N TYR A 133 5.21 -17.65 10.04
CA TYR A 133 5.82 -16.38 9.67
C TYR A 133 6.11 -15.54 10.91
N GLN A 134 7.37 -15.43 11.28
CA GLN A 134 7.86 -14.65 12.42
C GLN A 134 8.02 -13.15 12.07
N ILE A 135 7.00 -12.55 11.41
CA ILE A 135 6.99 -11.13 11.08
C ILE A 135 6.21 -10.39 12.16
N PRO A 136 6.87 -9.54 12.97
CA PRO A 136 6.27 -9.00 14.20
C PRO A 136 5.19 -7.94 13.94
N TRP A 137 5.21 -7.27 12.79
CA TRP A 137 4.33 -6.16 12.50
C TRP A 137 3.38 -6.48 11.35
N VAL A 138 2.08 -6.35 11.63
CA VAL A 138 1.01 -6.56 10.64
C VAL A 138 0.22 -5.27 10.46
N THR A 139 -0.04 -4.90 9.22
CA THR A 139 -0.98 -3.82 8.87
C THR A 139 -2.05 -4.34 7.92
N PHE A 140 -3.25 -3.80 8.05
CA PHE A 140 -4.34 -4.03 7.13
C PHE A 140 -4.48 -2.82 6.22
N THR A 141 -4.56 -3.06 4.92
CA THR A 141 -4.75 -1.99 3.93
C THR A 141 -5.84 -2.41 2.95
N ASP A 142 -6.56 -1.44 2.43
CA ASP A 142 -7.56 -1.66 1.40
C ASP A 142 -6.94 -1.41 0.02
N PRO A 143 -7.17 -2.29 -0.97
CA PRO A 143 -6.50 -2.20 -2.26
C PRO A 143 -6.99 -1.06 -3.17
N ASP A 144 -8.01 -0.32 -2.79
CA ASP A 144 -8.47 0.93 -3.40
C ASP A 144 -7.78 2.17 -2.82
N ASP A 145 -6.97 1.99 -1.77
CA ASP A 145 -6.08 2.98 -1.20
C ASP A 145 -4.66 2.86 -1.76
N PHE A 146 -3.81 3.84 -1.49
CA PHE A 146 -2.38 3.79 -1.75
C PHE A 146 -1.58 4.38 -0.60
N LEU A 147 -0.38 3.85 -0.39
CA LEU A 147 0.49 4.27 0.69
C LEU A 147 1.45 5.37 0.23
N ASP A 148 1.67 6.37 1.09
CA ASP A 148 2.78 7.31 0.89
C ASP A 148 4.10 6.55 0.81
N ARG A 149 5.01 7.03 -0.02
CA ARG A 149 6.30 6.39 -0.25
C ARG A 149 7.14 6.19 1.01
N ASN A 150 7.02 7.07 1.99
CA ASN A 150 7.79 7.00 3.23
C ASN A 150 7.05 6.26 4.34
N TYR A 151 5.83 5.75 4.10
CA TYR A 151 5.01 5.13 5.13
C TYR A 151 5.78 4.12 5.98
N PHE A 152 6.28 3.06 5.37
CA PHE A 152 7.03 2.05 6.10
C PHE A 152 8.41 2.53 6.57
N TYR A 153 9.02 3.48 5.88
CA TYR A 153 10.29 4.07 6.30
C TYR A 153 10.16 4.85 7.61
N GLU A 154 9.12 5.66 7.76
CA GLU A 154 8.91 6.44 8.99
C GLU A 154 8.50 5.55 10.16
N VAL A 155 7.67 4.53 9.93
CA VAL A 155 7.33 3.51 10.93
C VAL A 155 8.59 2.76 11.38
N ASP A 156 9.40 2.30 10.44
CA ASP A 156 10.63 1.56 10.70
C ASP A 156 11.65 2.39 11.48
N LYS A 157 11.80 3.65 11.10
CA LYS A 157 12.66 4.60 11.80
C LYS A 157 12.19 4.85 13.24
N PHE A 158 10.88 5.01 13.44
CA PHE A 158 10.30 5.17 14.77
C PHE A 158 10.61 3.95 15.64
N LEU A 159 10.32 2.74 15.17
CA LEU A 159 10.60 1.50 15.89
C LEU A 159 12.09 1.30 16.18
N ALA A 160 12.97 1.65 15.24
CA ALA A 160 14.41 1.56 15.45
C ALA A 160 14.94 2.46 16.57
N THR A 161 14.24 3.57 16.87
CA THR A 161 14.61 4.52 17.93
C THR A 161 13.90 4.26 19.28
N HIS A 162 12.91 3.35 19.31
CA HIS A 162 12.09 3.04 20.48
C HIS A 162 12.11 1.52 20.78
N GLN A 163 13.29 0.89 20.69
CA GLN A 163 13.43 -0.56 20.82
C GLN A 163 13.13 -1.08 22.23
N ASP A 164 13.32 -0.22 23.23
CA ASP A 164 13.09 -0.55 24.64
C ASP A 164 11.65 -0.26 25.10
N ASP A 165 10.83 0.32 24.21
CA ASP A 165 9.44 0.64 24.51
C ASP A 165 8.52 -0.56 24.18
N ASP A 166 7.53 -0.81 25.03
CA ASP A 166 6.51 -1.85 24.81
C ASP A 166 5.43 -1.33 23.83
N ILE A 167 5.77 -1.25 22.54
CA ILE A 167 4.91 -0.74 21.49
C ILE A 167 4.14 -1.90 20.86
N CYS A 168 2.82 -1.91 21.03
CA CYS A 168 1.93 -2.91 20.42
C CYS A 168 1.14 -2.38 19.21
N MET A 169 1.04 -1.04 19.04
CA MET A 169 0.30 -0.43 17.92
C MET A 169 0.88 0.92 17.52
N ILE A 170 0.93 1.18 16.21
CA ILE A 170 1.31 2.47 15.64
C ILE A 170 0.17 2.97 14.77
N GLY A 171 -0.34 4.16 15.08
CA GLY A 171 -1.32 4.85 14.25
C GLY A 171 -0.65 5.79 13.25
N CYS A 172 -1.16 5.83 12.02
CA CYS A 172 -0.71 6.72 10.96
C CYS A 172 -1.85 7.64 10.52
N ASN A 173 -1.50 8.83 10.03
CA ASN A 173 -2.49 9.76 9.47
C ASN A 173 -3.01 9.25 8.12
N VAL A 174 -4.31 9.41 7.91
CA VAL A 174 -4.96 9.15 6.63
C VAL A 174 -5.24 10.48 5.94
N ILE A 175 -4.85 10.58 4.66
CA ILE A 175 -5.13 11.73 3.82
C ILE A 175 -6.17 11.31 2.78
N PHE A 176 -7.32 11.97 2.80
CA PHE A 176 -8.38 11.71 1.83
C PHE A 176 -8.17 12.55 0.57
N TYR A 177 -8.12 11.89 -0.58
CA TYR A 177 -8.12 12.52 -1.89
C TYR A 177 -9.52 12.35 -2.51
N TYR A 178 -10.16 13.46 -2.80
CA TYR A 178 -11.43 13.47 -3.52
C TYR A 178 -11.17 13.85 -4.98
N GLU A 179 -11.59 12.99 -5.90
CA GLU A 179 -11.54 13.26 -7.34
C GLU A 179 -12.63 14.27 -7.78
#